data_32d323bd46c7336a3d9dbd1dd83ad239
#
_entry.id   32d323bd46c7336a3d9dbd1dd83ad239
#
_cell.length_a   1.000
_cell.length_b   1.000
_cell.length_c   1.000
_cell.angle_alpha   90.00
_cell.angle_beta   90.00
_cell.angle_gamma   90.00
#
_symmetry.space_group_name_H-M   'P 1'
#
loop_
_entity.id
_entity.type
_entity.pdbx_description
1 polymer ?
#
loop_
_entity_poly.entity_id
_entity_poly.type
_entity_poly.pdbx_seq_one_letter_code
_entity_poly.pdbx_strand_id
1 'polypeptide(L)'
;ETLCANYIAEILKREGFEPEVTESEPGRGNVVARIGGGGEETLMLLGHTDVVAAEPEHWTHPPFSGERVGNHIWGRGTLDMKGMVAVELMIFLMIHRQGLKLNRDLVYAATADEEAGKGNHGVGWLIDHHPDQVEARYVLTEGGGADIRIGNASFFTVQTGQKGIFRFRLHAKGRPGHGSVPHNENAVVRLAQSIARLGEAQLPIHPSPTFRAFLEGIAESQDRETADNLLGILDPDRSEMSLARSPFDEDTIASLGSLLRNTVSPTMLNAGSKINVIPGEAVGWVDGRLAPGQTK
;
A
#
# COMPACT_ATOMS: atom_id res chain seq x y z
N GLU A 1 1.45 13.24 13.23
CA GLU A 1 2.64 12.40 13.28
C GLU A 1 3.69 12.97 14.27
N THR A 2 3.83 14.30 14.40
CA THR A 2 4.81 14.94 15.32
C THR A 2 4.73 14.45 16.76
N LEU A 3 3.53 14.22 17.31
CA LEU A 3 3.38 13.67 18.65
C LEU A 3 3.99 12.26 18.77
N CYS A 4 3.83 11.44 17.74
CA CYS A 4 4.41 10.10 17.68
C CYS A 4 5.93 10.16 17.52
N ALA A 5 6.43 11.02 16.62
CA ALA A 5 7.85 11.23 16.41
C ALA A 5 8.55 11.71 17.71
N ASN A 6 7.95 12.65 18.42
CA ASN A 6 8.47 13.13 19.70
C ASN A 6 8.45 12.03 20.78
N TYR A 7 7.40 11.22 20.85
CA TYR A 7 7.33 10.09 21.78
C TYR A 7 8.46 9.08 21.53
N ILE A 8 8.70 8.72 20.26
CA ILE A 8 9.80 7.84 19.86
C ILE A 8 11.15 8.48 20.20
N ALA A 9 11.31 9.76 19.91
CA ALA A 9 12.54 10.50 20.24
C ALA A 9 12.83 10.50 21.74
N GLU A 10 11.82 10.64 22.58
CA GLU A 10 11.97 10.54 24.04
C GLU A 10 12.44 9.15 24.51
N ILE A 11 11.97 8.09 23.87
CA ILE A 11 12.44 6.71 24.12
C ILE A 11 13.92 6.61 23.74
N LEU A 12 14.28 7.06 22.53
CA LEU A 12 15.64 7.01 22.03
C LEU A 12 16.61 7.83 22.91
N LYS A 13 16.22 9.03 23.35
CA LYS A 13 17.02 9.86 24.25
C LYS A 13 17.29 9.18 25.59
N ARG A 14 16.32 8.48 26.18
CA ARG A 14 16.51 7.71 27.42
C ARG A 14 17.55 6.59 27.28
N GLU A 15 17.73 6.10 26.08
CA GLU A 15 18.71 5.06 25.73
C GLU A 15 20.08 5.65 25.30
N GLY A 16 20.22 6.96 25.37
CA GLY A 16 21.49 7.67 25.08
C GLY A 16 21.70 8.05 23.61
N PHE A 17 20.64 7.98 22.78
CA PHE A 17 20.70 8.48 21.41
C PHE A 17 20.41 9.99 21.34
N GLU A 18 20.86 10.61 20.27
CA GLU A 18 20.46 11.95 19.85
C GLU A 18 19.64 11.86 18.55
N PRO A 19 18.33 11.51 18.65
CA PRO A 19 17.50 11.38 17.47
C PRO A 19 17.22 12.74 16.84
N GLU A 20 17.15 12.77 15.52
CA GLU A 20 16.73 13.95 14.77
C GLU A 20 15.22 13.90 14.55
N VAL A 21 14.52 14.95 14.98
CA VAL A 21 13.09 15.15 14.74
C VAL A 21 12.93 16.36 13.85
N THR A 22 12.37 16.13 12.66
CA THR A 22 12.14 17.16 11.65
C THR A 22 10.68 17.20 11.22
N GLU A 23 10.15 18.40 11.00
CA GLU A 23 8.80 18.61 10.47
C GLU A 23 8.88 19.24 9.09
N SER A 24 8.20 18.66 8.13
CA SER A 24 8.01 19.26 6.79
C SER A 24 7.01 20.42 6.85
N GLU A 25 6.00 20.28 7.70
CA GLU A 25 5.03 21.31 8.09
C GLU A 25 4.49 20.97 9.50
N PRO A 26 3.83 21.90 10.21
CA PRO A 26 3.33 21.67 11.57
C PRO A 26 2.46 20.40 11.67
N GLY A 27 2.84 19.48 12.54
CA GLY A 27 2.14 18.22 12.77
C GLY A 27 2.65 17.04 11.91
N ARG A 28 3.48 17.27 10.88
CA ARG A 28 4.01 16.26 9.97
C ARG A 28 5.45 15.91 10.31
N GLY A 29 5.65 15.34 11.51
CA GLY A 29 6.96 15.05 12.06
C GLY A 29 7.51 13.69 11.66
N ASN A 30 8.81 13.67 11.41
CA ASN A 30 9.63 12.49 11.14
C ASN A 30 10.69 12.36 12.23
N VAL A 31 11.08 11.15 12.60
CA VAL A 31 12.16 10.90 13.55
C VAL A 31 13.16 9.91 12.96
N VAL A 32 14.44 10.23 13.06
CA VAL A 32 15.55 9.40 12.57
C VAL A 32 16.59 9.22 13.67
N ALA A 33 17.14 8.01 13.78
CA ALA A 33 18.26 7.68 14.65
C ALA A 33 19.22 6.71 13.96
N ARG A 34 20.51 6.73 14.34
CA ARG A 34 21.57 5.93 13.70
C ARG A 34 22.44 5.22 14.73
N ILE A 35 22.78 3.97 14.45
CA ILE A 35 23.86 3.23 15.08
C ILE A 35 24.97 3.10 14.06
N GLY A 36 26.15 3.66 14.33
CA GLY A 36 27.31 3.54 13.46
C GLY A 36 27.91 2.13 13.50
N GLY A 37 28.20 1.56 12.33
CA GLY A 37 28.85 0.27 12.18
C GLY A 37 30.14 0.33 11.34
N GLY A 38 30.41 1.50 10.71
CA GLY A 38 31.65 1.80 9.99
C GLY A 38 31.82 1.13 8.64
N GLY A 39 30.73 0.59 8.04
CA GLY A 39 30.72 0.06 6.68
C GLY A 39 30.17 1.04 5.65
N GLU A 40 30.37 0.73 4.36
CA GLU A 40 29.90 1.59 3.25
C GLU A 40 28.41 1.44 2.93
N GLU A 41 27.77 0.37 3.40
CA GLU A 41 26.38 0.06 3.04
C GLU A 41 25.48 0.15 4.29
N THR A 42 24.60 1.14 4.31
CA THR A 42 23.62 1.36 5.38
C THR A 42 22.39 0.47 5.21
N LEU A 43 21.90 -0.10 6.31
CA LEU A 43 20.57 -0.70 6.41
C LEU A 43 19.64 0.29 7.13
N MET A 44 18.48 0.56 6.57
CA MET A 44 17.44 1.36 7.21
C MET A 44 16.24 0.50 7.56
N LEU A 45 15.74 0.66 8.79
CA LEU A 45 14.43 0.22 9.25
C LEU A 45 13.48 1.40 9.07
N LEU A 46 12.51 1.27 8.17
CA LEU A 46 11.65 2.37 7.76
C LEU A 46 10.18 2.03 8.02
N GLY A 47 9.55 2.80 8.87
CA GLY A 47 8.12 2.70 9.10
C GLY A 47 7.41 4.05 9.05
N HIS A 48 6.06 4.03 8.88
CA HIS A 48 5.26 5.25 8.91
C HIS A 48 4.41 5.35 10.17
N THR A 49 4.08 6.58 10.54
CA THR A 49 3.32 6.89 11.76
C THR A 49 1.95 7.50 11.49
N ASP A 50 1.67 7.89 10.25
CA ASP A 50 0.33 8.29 9.82
C ASP A 50 -0.58 7.07 9.66
N VAL A 51 -1.85 7.32 9.49
CA VAL A 51 -2.89 6.29 9.36
C VAL A 51 -4.03 6.82 8.51
N VAL A 52 -4.70 5.94 7.79
CA VAL A 52 -5.95 6.28 7.08
C VAL A 52 -7.07 6.63 8.07
N ALA A 53 -8.06 7.38 7.60
CA ALA A 53 -9.23 7.73 8.39
C ALA A 53 -9.99 6.49 8.89
N ALA A 54 -10.71 6.64 9.99
CA ALA A 54 -11.60 5.62 10.52
C ALA A 54 -12.99 6.23 10.74
N GLU A 55 -14.02 5.41 10.52
CA GLU A 55 -15.42 5.72 10.80
C GLU A 55 -15.78 5.01 12.13
N PRO A 56 -15.77 5.73 13.29
CA PRO A 56 -15.85 5.11 14.61
C PRO A 56 -17.08 4.23 14.82
N GLU A 57 -18.18 4.54 14.13
CA GLU A 57 -19.44 3.79 14.19
C GLU A 57 -19.34 2.36 13.65
N HIS A 58 -18.32 2.06 12.86
CA HIS A 58 -18.06 0.72 12.32
C HIS A 58 -17.04 -0.07 13.13
N TRP A 59 -16.58 0.46 14.29
CA TRP A 59 -15.57 -0.19 15.11
C TRP A 59 -16.16 -0.78 16.40
N THR A 60 -15.79 -2.01 16.71
CA THR A 60 -16.16 -2.67 17.98
C THR A 60 -15.50 -2.00 19.18
N HIS A 61 -14.29 -1.50 19.03
CA HIS A 61 -13.54 -0.71 20.01
C HIS A 61 -13.15 0.64 19.40
N PRO A 62 -13.04 1.72 20.18
CA PRO A 62 -12.69 3.03 19.64
C PRO A 62 -11.39 2.98 18.82
N PRO A 63 -11.40 3.42 17.55
CA PRO A 63 -10.31 3.17 16.60
C PRO A 63 -8.97 3.82 16.98
N PHE A 64 -8.95 4.79 17.88
CA PHE A 64 -7.74 5.49 18.31
C PHE A 64 -7.44 5.31 19.81
N SER A 65 -8.06 4.32 20.48
CA SER A 65 -7.83 4.07 21.91
C SER A 65 -6.56 3.27 22.18
N GLY A 66 -6.14 2.40 21.26
CA GLY A 66 -5.07 1.43 21.52
C GLY A 66 -5.44 0.42 22.61
N GLU A 67 -6.72 0.12 22.79
CA GLU A 67 -7.23 -0.74 23.86
C GLU A 67 -6.66 -2.14 23.73
N ARG A 68 -6.20 -2.69 24.87
CA ARG A 68 -5.76 -4.08 24.95
C ARG A 68 -6.88 -4.98 25.46
N VAL A 69 -7.33 -5.89 24.60
CA VAL A 69 -8.36 -6.89 24.92
C VAL A 69 -7.75 -8.27 24.76
N GLY A 70 -7.52 -8.96 25.85
CA GLY A 70 -6.80 -10.23 25.86
C GLY A 70 -5.38 -10.08 25.32
N ASN A 71 -5.08 -10.78 24.22
CA ASN A 71 -3.78 -10.74 23.53
C ASN A 71 -3.76 -9.83 22.30
N HIS A 72 -4.80 -9.02 22.08
CA HIS A 72 -4.92 -8.14 20.94
C HIS A 72 -4.88 -6.68 21.38
N ILE A 73 -4.26 -5.84 20.57
CA ILE A 73 -4.34 -4.38 20.66
C ILE A 73 -5.25 -3.91 19.54
N TRP A 74 -6.36 -3.27 19.92
CA TRP A 74 -7.35 -2.76 18.99
C TRP A 74 -7.05 -1.31 18.64
N GLY A 75 -7.05 -0.99 17.34
CA GLY A 75 -6.92 0.39 16.89
C GLY A 75 -6.49 0.53 15.44
N ARG A 76 -6.85 1.64 14.84
CA ARG A 76 -6.34 2.07 13.53
C ARG A 76 -4.82 2.30 13.66
N GLY A 77 -4.03 1.69 12.75
CA GLY A 77 -2.58 1.77 12.75
C GLY A 77 -1.87 0.75 13.66
N THR A 78 -2.60 -0.14 14.37
CA THR A 78 -1.95 -1.20 15.17
C THR A 78 -1.31 -2.27 14.31
N LEU A 79 -1.89 -2.56 13.14
CA LEU A 79 -1.33 -3.47 12.15
C LEU A 79 -0.53 -2.70 11.10
N ASP A 80 -1.11 -1.67 10.54
CA ASP A 80 -0.57 -0.82 9.48
C ASP A 80 -0.33 0.60 10.04
N MET A 81 0.98 0.99 10.39
CA MET A 81 2.03 0.00 10.66
C MET A 81 2.75 0.29 12.00
N LYS A 82 2.09 0.97 12.97
CA LYS A 82 2.70 1.30 14.29
C LYS A 82 3.16 0.06 15.08
N GLY A 83 2.53 -1.10 14.84
CA GLY A 83 3.00 -2.37 15.39
C GLY A 83 4.41 -2.69 14.92
N MET A 84 4.66 -2.59 13.61
CA MET A 84 5.98 -2.82 13.02
C MET A 84 6.98 -1.72 13.43
N VAL A 85 6.57 -0.45 13.41
CA VAL A 85 7.39 0.68 13.92
C VAL A 85 7.90 0.41 15.33
N ALA A 86 7.04 -0.13 16.22
CA ALA A 86 7.44 -0.47 17.59
C ALA A 86 8.41 -1.68 17.63
N VAL A 87 8.20 -2.69 16.80
CA VAL A 87 9.09 -3.87 16.70
C VAL A 87 10.47 -3.44 16.17
N GLU A 88 10.51 -2.64 15.13
CA GLU A 88 11.75 -2.11 14.55
C GLU A 88 12.52 -1.24 15.55
N LEU A 89 11.82 -0.36 16.30
CA LEU A 89 12.42 0.40 17.38
C LEU A 89 13.02 -0.53 18.45
N MET A 90 12.28 -1.56 18.85
CA MET A 90 12.79 -2.52 19.83
C MET A 90 14.01 -3.29 19.34
N ILE A 91 14.04 -3.70 18.08
CA ILE A 91 15.22 -4.35 17.47
C ILE A 91 16.42 -3.40 17.49
N PHE A 92 16.22 -2.14 17.07
CA PHE A 92 17.24 -1.11 17.07
C PHE A 92 17.81 -0.89 18.49
N LEU A 93 16.95 -0.77 19.49
CA LEU A 93 17.36 -0.61 20.90
C LEU A 93 18.04 -1.87 21.45
N MET A 94 17.59 -3.07 21.10
CA MET A 94 18.20 -4.33 21.56
C MET A 94 19.63 -4.49 21.02
N ILE A 95 19.85 -4.12 19.75
CA ILE A 95 21.20 -4.11 19.14
C ILE A 95 22.12 -3.20 19.93
N HIS A 96 21.67 -1.99 20.26
CA HIS A 96 22.42 -1.04 21.08
C HIS A 96 22.69 -1.55 22.50
N ARG A 97 21.64 -2.00 23.21
CA ARG A 97 21.74 -2.48 24.59
C ARG A 97 22.66 -3.68 24.75
N GLN A 98 22.72 -4.55 23.74
CA GLN A 98 23.60 -5.72 23.73
C GLN A 98 25.03 -5.39 23.27
N GLY A 99 25.30 -4.15 22.86
CA GLY A 99 26.61 -3.74 22.35
C GLY A 99 27.05 -4.51 21.12
N LEU A 100 26.10 -4.92 20.26
CA LEU A 100 26.44 -5.70 19.07
C LEU A 100 27.27 -4.85 18.10
N LYS A 101 28.38 -5.42 17.67
CA LYS A 101 29.22 -4.77 16.64
C LYS A 101 28.61 -5.02 15.28
N LEU A 102 28.20 -3.95 14.62
CA LEU A 102 27.70 -3.99 13.27
C LEU A 102 28.85 -3.76 12.27
N ASN A 103 28.72 -4.35 11.08
CA ASN A 103 29.64 -4.14 9.97
C ASN A 103 29.09 -3.12 8.94
N ARG A 104 27.98 -2.45 9.28
CA ARG A 104 27.35 -1.39 8.51
C ARG A 104 26.54 -0.49 9.45
N ASP A 105 26.25 0.71 9.01
CA ASP A 105 25.35 1.58 9.75
C ASP A 105 23.92 1.03 9.76
N LEU A 106 23.23 1.21 10.87
CA LEU A 106 21.82 0.91 11.02
C LEU A 106 21.07 2.21 11.30
N VAL A 107 20.13 2.56 10.42
CA VAL A 107 19.23 3.70 10.56
C VAL A 107 17.85 3.20 10.98
N TYR A 108 17.23 3.86 11.93
CA TYR A 108 15.82 3.74 12.25
C TYR A 108 15.13 5.04 11.84
N ALA A 109 14.09 4.95 11.04
CA ALA A 109 13.30 6.08 10.56
C ALA A 109 11.81 5.80 10.71
N ALA A 110 11.10 6.63 11.47
CA ALA A 110 9.65 6.61 11.57
C ALA A 110 9.10 7.92 11.00
N THR A 111 8.38 7.81 9.88
CA THR A 111 8.05 8.93 9.00
C THR A 111 6.55 9.22 8.95
N ALA A 112 6.21 10.37 8.41
CA ALA A 112 4.85 10.79 8.09
C ALA A 112 4.48 10.40 6.65
N ASP A 113 3.19 10.57 6.28
CA ASP A 113 2.66 10.70 4.92
C ASP A 113 2.86 9.52 3.96
N GLU A 114 2.87 8.28 4.47
CA GLU A 114 2.84 7.10 3.59
C GLU A 114 1.44 6.94 2.99
N GLU A 115 0.43 6.91 3.83
CA GLU A 115 -0.97 6.60 3.49
C GLU A 115 -1.64 7.65 2.59
N ALA A 116 -1.33 8.92 2.79
CA ALA A 116 -1.98 9.99 2.05
C ALA A 116 -1.29 10.26 0.70
N GLY A 117 0.03 10.15 0.61
CA GLY A 117 0.83 10.28 -0.61
C GLY A 117 0.65 11.60 -1.37
N LYS A 118 0.11 12.64 -0.72
CA LYS A 118 -0.28 13.89 -1.40
C LYS A 118 0.67 15.05 -1.16
N GLY A 119 1.43 15.02 -0.07
CA GLY A 119 2.20 16.15 0.38
C GLY A 119 3.71 15.97 0.33
N ASN A 120 4.19 14.73 0.17
CA ASN A 120 5.62 14.41 0.30
C ASN A 120 6.20 14.93 1.62
N HIS A 121 5.53 14.60 2.76
CA HIS A 121 5.93 15.06 4.10
C HIS A 121 6.81 14.06 4.86
N GLY A 122 6.92 12.83 4.36
CA GLY A 122 7.65 11.72 4.97
C GLY A 122 9.02 11.46 4.37
N VAL A 123 9.29 10.19 4.03
CA VAL A 123 10.61 9.76 3.54
C VAL A 123 11.05 10.49 2.27
N GLY A 124 10.13 10.78 1.35
CA GLY A 124 10.45 11.55 0.14
C GLY A 124 10.93 12.97 0.48
N TRP A 125 10.28 13.64 1.44
CA TRP A 125 10.73 14.94 1.92
C TRP A 125 12.10 14.88 2.58
N LEU A 126 12.37 13.83 3.38
CA LEU A 126 13.68 13.62 3.99
C LEU A 126 14.77 13.40 2.93
N ILE A 127 14.49 12.65 1.85
CA ILE A 127 15.43 12.47 0.73
C ILE A 127 15.77 13.81 0.07
N ASP A 128 14.79 14.69 -0.09
CA ASP A 128 14.98 15.98 -0.75
C ASP A 128 15.69 17.02 0.12
N HIS A 129 15.51 16.98 1.45
CA HIS A 129 15.94 18.03 2.38
C HIS A 129 17.01 17.57 3.39
N HIS A 130 17.04 16.29 3.73
CA HIS A 130 17.93 15.68 4.71
C HIS A 130 18.47 14.32 4.22
N PRO A 131 19.05 14.25 3.00
CA PRO A 131 19.48 12.99 2.39
C PRO A 131 20.50 12.22 3.23
N ASP A 132 21.37 12.90 3.94
CA ASP A 132 22.37 12.33 4.83
C ASP A 132 21.79 11.54 6.00
N GLN A 133 20.57 11.87 6.43
CA GLN A 133 19.87 11.13 7.48
C GLN A 133 19.33 9.78 7.01
N VAL A 134 18.91 9.69 5.74
CA VAL A 134 18.14 8.56 5.19
C VAL A 134 18.83 7.86 4.02
N GLU A 135 20.08 8.22 3.69
CA GLU A 135 20.83 7.48 2.67
C GLU A 135 21.08 6.06 3.14
N ALA A 136 20.54 5.09 2.40
CA ALA A 136 20.65 3.68 2.70
C ALA A 136 20.74 2.82 1.44
N ARG A 137 21.59 1.78 1.51
CA ARG A 137 21.72 0.78 0.45
C ARG A 137 20.59 -0.24 0.50
N TYR A 138 20.16 -0.58 1.70
CA TYR A 138 19.08 -1.54 1.96
C TYR A 138 18.04 -0.90 2.86
N VAL A 139 16.77 -1.16 2.56
CA VAL A 139 15.64 -0.69 3.37
C VAL A 139 14.78 -1.88 3.73
N LEU A 140 14.48 -2.04 5.00
CA LEU A 140 13.47 -2.94 5.51
C LEU A 140 12.27 -2.10 5.90
N THR A 141 11.10 -2.41 5.31
CA THR A 141 9.86 -1.70 5.54
C THR A 141 8.69 -2.68 5.46
N GLU A 142 7.47 -2.21 5.54
CA GLU A 142 6.28 -3.04 5.39
C GLU A 142 6.17 -3.67 3.99
N GLY A 143 5.28 -4.64 3.87
CA GLY A 143 5.02 -5.38 2.65
C GLY A 143 5.86 -6.66 2.53
N GLY A 144 5.21 -7.76 2.18
CA GLY A 144 5.83 -9.09 2.15
C GLY A 144 5.86 -9.76 3.51
N GLY A 145 6.73 -10.78 3.65
CA GLY A 145 6.90 -11.54 4.89
C GLY A 145 5.75 -12.49 5.24
N ALA A 146 4.69 -12.56 4.43
CA ALA A 146 3.57 -13.47 4.67
C ALA A 146 4.02 -14.93 4.52
N ASP A 147 3.61 -15.78 5.47
CA ASP A 147 3.75 -17.23 5.36
C ASP A 147 2.59 -17.78 4.53
N ILE A 148 2.90 -18.27 3.34
CA ILE A 148 1.95 -18.95 2.46
C ILE A 148 2.20 -20.44 2.52
N ARG A 149 1.18 -21.23 2.85
CA ARG A 149 1.25 -22.69 2.88
C ARG A 149 0.47 -23.28 1.71
N ILE A 150 1.17 -24.11 0.94
CA ILE A 150 0.59 -24.85 -0.20
C ILE A 150 1.02 -26.30 -0.09
N GLY A 151 0.07 -27.18 0.12
CA GLY A 151 0.36 -28.59 0.41
C GLY A 151 1.21 -28.70 1.69
N ASN A 152 2.37 -29.32 1.58
CA ASN A 152 3.32 -29.49 2.69
C ASN A 152 4.47 -28.46 2.69
N ALA A 153 4.46 -27.49 1.79
CA ALA A 153 5.48 -26.47 1.68
C ALA A 153 5.02 -25.13 2.27
N SER A 154 5.94 -24.44 2.95
CA SER A 154 5.77 -23.06 3.44
C SER A 154 6.68 -22.14 2.67
N PHE A 155 6.15 -20.98 2.28
CA PHE A 155 6.85 -19.96 1.53
C PHE A 155 6.75 -18.62 2.27
N PHE A 156 7.87 -17.91 2.40
CA PHE A 156 7.89 -16.54 2.90
C PHE A 156 8.00 -15.59 1.71
N THR A 157 7.03 -14.70 1.58
CA THR A 157 7.00 -13.78 0.46
C THR A 157 7.96 -12.62 0.67
N VAL A 158 8.64 -12.21 -0.41
CA VAL A 158 9.44 -10.99 -0.46
C VAL A 158 8.86 -10.09 -1.56
N GLN A 159 8.42 -8.89 -1.20
CA GLN A 159 7.92 -7.93 -2.18
C GLN A 159 9.09 -7.33 -2.95
N THR A 160 9.15 -7.56 -4.25
CA THR A 160 10.21 -7.05 -5.15
C THR A 160 9.66 -6.10 -6.21
N GLY A 161 8.38 -5.77 -6.15
CA GLY A 161 7.73 -4.83 -7.05
C GLY A 161 6.29 -4.56 -6.61
N GLN A 162 5.76 -3.44 -7.04
CA GLN A 162 4.38 -3.05 -6.79
C GLN A 162 3.76 -2.40 -8.02
N LYS A 163 2.42 -2.32 -8.03
CA LYS A 163 1.68 -1.66 -9.10
C LYS A 163 1.85 -0.15 -9.04
N GLY A 164 2.05 0.46 -10.20
CA GLY A 164 2.09 1.91 -10.33
C GLY A 164 0.70 2.56 -10.19
N ILE A 165 0.64 3.77 -9.67
CA ILE A 165 -0.61 4.53 -9.54
C ILE A 165 -0.92 5.24 -10.87
N PHE A 166 -2.16 5.10 -11.33
CA PHE A 166 -2.68 5.78 -12.52
C PHE A 166 -4.12 6.27 -12.28
N ARG A 167 -4.28 7.31 -11.51
CA ARG A 167 -5.58 7.93 -11.22
C ARG A 167 -5.98 8.87 -12.35
N PHE A 168 -7.26 8.83 -12.76
CA PHE A 168 -7.78 9.71 -13.79
C PHE A 168 -9.25 10.07 -13.56
N ARG A 169 -9.74 11.05 -14.33
CA ARG A 169 -11.12 11.50 -14.27
C ARG A 169 -11.81 11.32 -15.60
N LEU A 170 -13.05 10.88 -15.57
CA LEU A 170 -13.97 10.85 -16.71
C LEU A 170 -14.83 12.11 -16.67
N HIS A 171 -14.78 12.90 -17.71
CA HIS A 171 -15.64 14.06 -17.87
C HIS A 171 -16.66 13.79 -18.97
N ALA A 172 -17.95 13.73 -18.61
CA ALA A 172 -19.05 13.68 -19.55
C ALA A 172 -19.68 15.07 -19.70
N LYS A 173 -19.81 15.53 -20.94
CA LYS A 173 -20.51 16.75 -21.29
C LYS A 173 -21.83 16.42 -21.96
N GLY A 174 -22.84 17.24 -21.70
CA GLY A 174 -24.16 17.11 -22.28
C GLY A 174 -24.89 18.46 -22.38
N ARG A 175 -26.10 18.44 -22.90
CA ARG A 175 -26.93 19.62 -22.96
C ARG A 175 -27.68 19.78 -21.63
N PRO A 176 -27.60 20.92 -20.93
CA PRO A 176 -28.42 21.18 -19.76
C PRO A 176 -29.87 21.34 -20.14
N GLY A 177 -30.78 21.05 -19.21
CA GLY A 177 -32.23 21.16 -19.50
C GLY A 177 -33.11 20.99 -18.27
N HIS A 178 -34.42 21.07 -18.48
CA HIS A 178 -35.42 20.83 -17.44
C HIS A 178 -35.64 19.29 -17.30
N GLY A 179 -35.63 18.78 -16.07
CA GLY A 179 -35.74 17.34 -15.81
C GLY A 179 -37.00 16.65 -16.37
N SER A 180 -38.12 17.42 -16.55
CA SER A 180 -39.35 16.92 -17.15
C SER A 180 -39.31 16.83 -18.69
N VAL A 181 -38.24 17.32 -19.33
CA VAL A 181 -38.06 17.27 -20.79
C VAL A 181 -36.81 16.47 -21.11
N PRO A 182 -36.86 15.11 -21.03
CA PRO A 182 -35.69 14.26 -21.24
C PRO A 182 -35.18 14.35 -22.70
N HIS A 183 -33.86 14.19 -22.87
CA HIS A 183 -33.21 14.15 -24.16
C HIS A 183 -31.96 13.22 -24.14
N ASN A 184 -31.43 12.87 -25.31
CA ASN A 184 -30.34 11.91 -25.45
C ASN A 184 -28.93 12.45 -25.14
N GLU A 185 -28.82 13.74 -24.81
CA GLU A 185 -27.54 14.41 -24.53
C GLU A 185 -27.34 14.63 -23.03
N ASN A 186 -27.83 13.73 -22.18
CA ASN A 186 -27.73 13.83 -20.74
C ASN A 186 -26.33 13.40 -20.27
N ALA A 187 -25.59 14.31 -19.63
CA ALA A 187 -24.23 14.08 -19.13
C ALA A 187 -24.18 12.97 -18.07
N VAL A 188 -25.19 12.88 -17.21
CA VAL A 188 -25.27 11.85 -16.15
C VAL A 188 -25.38 10.46 -16.77
N VAL A 189 -26.25 10.29 -17.76
CA VAL A 189 -26.45 9.01 -18.47
C VAL A 189 -25.16 8.59 -19.19
N ARG A 190 -24.52 9.51 -19.90
CA ARG A 190 -23.24 9.26 -20.59
C ARG A 190 -22.14 8.81 -19.62
N LEU A 191 -22.01 9.48 -18.48
CA LEU A 191 -21.05 9.10 -17.45
C LEU A 191 -21.36 7.72 -16.86
N ALA A 192 -22.62 7.48 -16.48
CA ALA A 192 -23.05 6.19 -15.90
C ALA A 192 -22.75 5.02 -16.83
N GLN A 193 -23.05 5.15 -18.15
CA GLN A 193 -22.72 4.15 -19.15
C GLN A 193 -21.21 3.91 -19.30
N SER A 194 -20.40 4.97 -19.20
CA SER A 194 -18.95 4.84 -19.30
C SER A 194 -18.37 4.13 -18.09
N ILE A 195 -18.88 4.45 -16.90
CA ILE A 195 -18.48 3.84 -15.64
C ILE A 195 -18.90 2.36 -15.58
N ALA A 196 -20.13 2.04 -15.99
CA ALA A 196 -20.57 0.64 -16.05
C ALA A 196 -19.64 -0.20 -16.94
N ARG A 197 -19.37 0.27 -18.17
CA ARG A 197 -18.42 -0.40 -19.08
C ARG A 197 -17.03 -0.55 -18.49
N LEU A 198 -16.54 0.47 -17.76
CA LEU A 198 -15.23 0.42 -17.14
C LEU A 198 -15.18 -0.57 -15.99
N GLY A 199 -16.23 -0.61 -15.14
CA GLY A 199 -16.34 -1.54 -14.02
C GLY A 199 -16.50 -3.01 -14.44
N GLU A 200 -17.07 -3.26 -15.62
CA GLU A 200 -17.24 -4.58 -16.20
C GLU A 200 -16.05 -5.03 -17.08
N ALA A 201 -15.12 -4.12 -17.37
CA ALA A 201 -14.01 -4.40 -18.28
C ALA A 201 -13.00 -5.36 -17.65
N GLN A 202 -12.77 -6.48 -18.30
CA GLN A 202 -11.63 -7.34 -18.02
C GLN A 202 -10.45 -6.92 -18.87
N LEU A 203 -9.44 -6.34 -18.22
CA LEU A 203 -8.22 -5.92 -18.89
C LEU A 203 -7.31 -7.15 -19.15
N PRO A 204 -6.53 -7.15 -20.23
CA PRO A 204 -5.65 -8.26 -20.56
C PRO A 204 -4.59 -8.48 -19.47
N ILE A 205 -4.14 -9.73 -19.33
CA ILE A 205 -3.08 -10.06 -18.38
C ILE A 205 -1.71 -9.62 -18.92
N HIS A 206 -0.86 -9.17 -18.00
CA HIS A 206 0.53 -8.78 -18.23
C HIS A 206 1.40 -9.32 -17.07
N PRO A 207 1.66 -10.64 -17.02
CA PRO A 207 2.47 -11.21 -15.96
C PRO A 207 3.88 -10.62 -15.97
N SER A 208 4.24 -9.93 -14.88
CA SER A 208 5.59 -9.38 -14.72
C SER A 208 6.61 -10.52 -14.53
N PRO A 209 7.90 -10.29 -14.80
CA PRO A 209 8.96 -11.26 -14.50
C PRO A 209 8.95 -11.71 -13.04
N THR A 210 8.71 -10.78 -12.10
CA THR A 210 8.58 -11.09 -10.67
C THR A 210 7.40 -12.00 -10.37
N PHE A 211 6.23 -11.74 -10.98
CA PHE A 211 5.04 -12.56 -10.78
C PHE A 211 5.22 -13.96 -11.36
N ARG A 212 5.89 -14.06 -12.51
CA ARG A 212 6.28 -15.34 -13.12
C ARG A 212 7.19 -16.13 -12.18
N ALA A 213 8.28 -15.54 -11.71
CA ALA A 213 9.22 -16.19 -10.81
C ALA A 213 8.57 -16.64 -9.48
N PHE A 214 7.60 -15.87 -8.97
CA PHE A 214 6.80 -16.23 -7.80
C PHE A 214 6.02 -17.54 -8.04
N LEU A 215 5.28 -17.66 -9.15
CA LEU A 215 4.52 -18.87 -9.45
C LEU A 215 5.40 -20.06 -9.80
N GLU A 216 6.49 -19.84 -10.53
CA GLU A 216 7.47 -20.87 -10.86
C GLU A 216 8.12 -21.44 -9.58
N GLY A 217 8.55 -20.56 -8.65
CA GLY A 217 9.15 -20.99 -7.38
C GLY A 217 8.19 -21.79 -6.49
N ILE A 218 6.89 -21.43 -6.47
CA ILE A 218 5.89 -22.24 -5.76
C ILE A 218 5.70 -23.59 -6.45
N ALA A 219 5.57 -23.59 -7.78
CA ALA A 219 5.29 -24.79 -8.57
C ALA A 219 6.40 -25.88 -8.44
N GLU A 220 7.67 -25.49 -8.25
CA GLU A 220 8.79 -26.41 -8.09
C GLU A 220 8.62 -27.44 -6.95
N SER A 221 7.89 -27.06 -5.91
CA SER A 221 7.67 -27.92 -4.73
C SER A 221 6.33 -28.66 -4.73
N GLN A 222 5.53 -28.51 -5.79
CA GLN A 222 4.19 -29.08 -5.88
C GLN A 222 4.17 -30.36 -6.74
N ASP A 223 3.09 -31.14 -6.61
CA ASP A 223 2.82 -32.21 -7.56
C ASP A 223 2.56 -31.64 -8.97
N ARG A 224 2.64 -32.53 -9.97
CA ARG A 224 2.56 -32.14 -11.38
C ARG A 224 1.24 -31.42 -11.75
N GLU A 225 0.13 -31.85 -11.18
CA GLU A 225 -1.19 -31.26 -11.49
C GLU A 225 -1.31 -29.85 -10.92
N THR A 226 -0.93 -29.67 -9.64
CA THR A 226 -0.90 -28.38 -8.97
C THR A 226 0.08 -27.42 -9.64
N ALA A 227 1.28 -27.92 -10.02
CA ALA A 227 2.28 -27.11 -10.72
C ALA A 227 1.78 -26.65 -12.10
N ASP A 228 1.19 -27.54 -12.92
CA ASP A 228 0.62 -27.16 -14.23
C ASP A 228 -0.50 -26.13 -14.09
N ASN A 229 -1.31 -26.26 -13.04
CA ASN A 229 -2.38 -25.30 -12.78
C ASN A 229 -1.83 -23.93 -12.35
N LEU A 230 -0.84 -23.88 -11.47
CA LEU A 230 -0.19 -22.63 -11.05
C LEU A 230 0.47 -21.91 -12.24
N LEU A 231 1.17 -22.64 -13.10
CA LEU A 231 1.81 -22.08 -14.29
C LEU A 231 0.77 -21.67 -15.35
N GLY A 232 -0.38 -22.33 -15.39
CA GLY A 232 -1.52 -21.96 -16.25
C GLY A 232 -2.09 -20.59 -15.95
N ILE A 233 -1.86 -20.03 -14.76
CA ILE A 233 -2.24 -18.65 -14.41
C ILE A 233 -1.53 -17.61 -15.31
N LEU A 234 -0.34 -17.95 -15.82
CA LEU A 234 0.46 -17.07 -16.69
C LEU A 234 0.02 -17.10 -18.16
N ASP A 235 -0.88 -18.00 -18.53
CA ASP A 235 -1.39 -18.17 -19.89
C ASP A 235 -2.71 -17.40 -20.03
N PRO A 236 -2.84 -16.45 -20.98
CA PRO A 236 -4.06 -15.67 -21.17
C PRO A 236 -5.32 -16.52 -21.36
N ASP A 237 -5.20 -17.67 -22.04
CA ASP A 237 -6.34 -18.54 -22.35
C ASP A 237 -6.74 -19.45 -21.16
N ARG A 238 -5.85 -19.63 -20.20
CA ARG A 238 -6.03 -20.54 -19.05
C ARG A 238 -6.17 -19.79 -17.71
N SER A 239 -5.74 -18.56 -17.66
CA SER A 239 -5.53 -17.78 -16.43
C SER A 239 -6.71 -17.82 -15.46
N GLU A 240 -7.91 -17.48 -15.92
CA GLU A 240 -9.12 -17.43 -15.08
C GLU A 240 -9.47 -18.83 -14.50
N MET A 241 -9.41 -19.86 -15.34
CA MET A 241 -9.69 -21.23 -14.90
C MET A 241 -8.62 -21.72 -13.92
N SER A 242 -7.37 -21.39 -14.18
CA SER A 242 -6.23 -21.76 -13.34
C SER A 242 -6.24 -21.06 -11.99
N LEU A 243 -6.59 -19.77 -11.94
CA LEU A 243 -6.83 -19.05 -10.69
C LEU A 243 -7.94 -19.70 -9.86
N ALA A 244 -9.08 -20.00 -10.48
CA ALA A 244 -10.21 -20.61 -9.80
C ALA A 244 -9.92 -22.03 -9.26
N ARG A 245 -8.96 -22.74 -9.82
CA ARG A 245 -8.52 -24.08 -9.40
C ARG A 245 -7.27 -24.07 -8.52
N SER A 246 -6.70 -22.90 -8.29
CA SER A 246 -5.48 -22.78 -7.50
C SER A 246 -5.72 -23.14 -6.03
N PRO A 247 -4.70 -23.56 -5.29
CA PRO A 247 -4.82 -23.95 -3.89
C PRO A 247 -4.90 -22.75 -2.92
N PHE A 248 -5.18 -21.56 -3.43
CA PHE A 248 -5.28 -20.34 -2.63
C PHE A 248 -6.71 -20.08 -2.15
N ASP A 249 -6.85 -19.32 -1.06
CA ASP A 249 -8.14 -18.79 -0.63
C ASP A 249 -8.67 -17.70 -1.57
N GLU A 250 -9.94 -17.33 -1.42
CA GLU A 250 -10.62 -16.36 -2.29
C GLU A 250 -9.94 -14.99 -2.30
N ASP A 251 -9.46 -14.51 -1.15
CA ASP A 251 -8.78 -13.21 -1.04
C ASP A 251 -7.43 -13.23 -1.76
N THR A 252 -6.67 -14.31 -1.61
CA THR A 252 -5.42 -14.51 -2.34
C THR A 252 -5.66 -14.62 -3.85
N ILE A 253 -6.68 -15.35 -4.29
CA ILE A 253 -7.07 -15.44 -5.71
C ILE A 253 -7.40 -14.05 -6.28
N ALA A 254 -8.20 -13.25 -5.58
CA ALA A 254 -8.54 -11.90 -5.98
C ALA A 254 -7.30 -11.00 -6.07
N SER A 255 -6.40 -11.10 -5.09
CA SER A 255 -5.13 -10.38 -5.06
C SER A 255 -4.22 -10.76 -6.24
N LEU A 256 -4.00 -12.05 -6.48
CA LEU A 256 -3.21 -12.56 -7.61
C LEU A 256 -3.81 -12.14 -8.95
N GLY A 257 -5.14 -12.24 -9.11
CA GLY A 257 -5.86 -11.76 -10.29
C GLY A 257 -5.63 -10.26 -10.55
N SER A 258 -5.56 -9.46 -9.48
CA SER A 258 -5.25 -8.03 -9.60
C SER A 258 -3.79 -7.75 -9.98
N LEU A 259 -2.84 -8.57 -9.52
CA LEU A 259 -1.42 -8.43 -9.85
C LEU A 259 -1.09 -8.79 -11.29
N LEU A 260 -1.90 -9.65 -11.91
CA LEU A 260 -1.73 -10.11 -13.28
C LEU A 260 -1.98 -9.02 -14.33
N ARG A 261 -2.75 -7.99 -14.03
CA ARG A 261 -3.25 -7.02 -15.02
C ARG A 261 -3.28 -5.60 -14.47
N ASN A 262 -3.41 -4.63 -15.36
CA ASN A 262 -3.84 -3.31 -14.96
C ASN A 262 -5.24 -3.39 -14.37
N THR A 263 -5.53 -2.57 -13.36
CA THR A 263 -6.87 -2.52 -12.75
C THR A 263 -7.42 -1.10 -12.79
N VAL A 264 -8.74 -1.00 -12.87
CA VAL A 264 -9.47 0.26 -12.89
C VAL A 264 -10.70 0.14 -12.00
N SER A 265 -10.83 1.03 -11.02
CA SER A 265 -11.95 1.04 -10.08
C SER A 265 -12.55 2.44 -10.02
N PRO A 266 -13.79 2.64 -10.52
CA PRO A 266 -14.52 3.89 -10.30
C PRO A 266 -14.78 4.07 -8.81
N THR A 267 -14.39 5.24 -8.25
CA THR A 267 -14.41 5.46 -6.80
C THR A 267 -15.30 6.64 -6.38
N MET A 268 -15.50 7.63 -7.25
CA MET A 268 -16.32 8.80 -6.94
C MET A 268 -17.11 9.25 -8.15
N LEU A 269 -18.32 9.78 -7.91
CA LEU A 269 -19.23 10.36 -8.90
C LEU A 269 -19.76 11.69 -8.42
N ASN A 270 -19.82 12.68 -9.32
CA ASN A 270 -20.45 13.96 -9.06
C ASN A 270 -21.22 14.46 -10.30
N ALA A 271 -22.49 14.83 -10.12
CA ALA A 271 -23.31 15.38 -11.18
C ALA A 271 -24.53 16.12 -10.63
N GLY A 272 -24.79 17.30 -11.18
CA GLY A 272 -25.97 18.10 -10.87
C GLY A 272 -25.99 18.66 -9.45
N SER A 273 -26.91 19.60 -9.23
CA SER A 273 -27.14 20.26 -7.93
C SER A 273 -28.62 20.37 -7.57
N LYS A 274 -29.53 20.12 -8.54
CA LYS A 274 -30.99 20.20 -8.35
C LYS A 274 -31.68 19.06 -9.08
N ILE A 275 -32.67 18.44 -8.41
CA ILE A 275 -33.36 17.25 -8.93
C ILE A 275 -34.15 17.52 -10.22
N ASN A 276 -34.61 18.74 -10.45
CA ASN A 276 -35.41 19.13 -11.62
C ASN A 276 -34.58 19.73 -12.77
N VAL A 277 -33.24 19.62 -12.71
CA VAL A 277 -32.31 20.18 -13.71
C VAL A 277 -31.42 19.07 -14.25
N ILE A 278 -31.38 18.88 -15.57
CA ILE A 278 -30.39 18.03 -16.25
C ILE A 278 -29.07 18.80 -16.29
N PRO A 279 -27.98 18.31 -15.67
CA PRO A 279 -26.71 19.04 -15.67
C PRO A 279 -26.01 18.96 -17.03
N GLY A 280 -25.25 20.02 -17.34
CA GLY A 280 -24.39 20.04 -18.55
C GLY A 280 -23.11 19.25 -18.42
N GLU A 281 -22.73 18.88 -17.20
CA GLU A 281 -21.49 18.13 -16.90
C GLU A 281 -21.73 17.09 -15.81
N ALA A 282 -20.96 15.99 -15.90
CA ALA A 282 -20.84 14.96 -14.88
C ALA A 282 -19.38 14.47 -14.84
N VAL A 283 -18.86 14.19 -13.64
CA VAL A 283 -17.45 13.80 -13.43
C VAL A 283 -17.38 12.53 -12.59
N GLY A 284 -16.58 11.59 -13.03
CA GLY A 284 -16.21 10.37 -12.28
C GLY A 284 -14.73 10.32 -12.04
N TRP A 285 -14.30 9.81 -10.88
CA TRP A 285 -12.89 9.54 -10.56
C TRP A 285 -12.66 8.04 -10.57
N VAL A 286 -11.51 7.67 -11.08
CA VAL A 286 -11.11 6.27 -11.26
C VAL A 286 -9.74 6.09 -10.62
N ASP A 287 -9.61 5.13 -9.70
CA ASP A 287 -8.33 4.61 -9.23
C ASP A 287 -7.87 3.52 -10.22
N GLY A 288 -6.89 3.86 -11.05
CA GLY A 288 -6.21 2.94 -11.93
C GLY A 288 -4.89 2.49 -11.32
N ARG A 289 -4.53 1.23 -11.56
CA ARG A 289 -3.24 0.67 -11.16
C ARG A 289 -2.61 -0.04 -12.35
N LEU A 290 -1.33 0.25 -12.59
CA LEU A 290 -0.55 -0.33 -13.66
C LEU A 290 0.25 -1.51 -13.14
N ALA A 291 0.20 -2.64 -13.82
CA ALA A 291 1.06 -3.78 -13.52
C ALA A 291 2.53 -3.40 -13.70
N PRO A 292 3.47 -4.02 -12.94
CA PRO A 292 4.90 -3.74 -13.09
C PRO A 292 5.37 -3.86 -14.54
N GLY A 293 6.13 -2.85 -15.02
CA GLY A 293 6.59 -2.77 -16.40
C GLY A 293 5.61 -2.11 -17.38
N GLN A 294 4.38 -1.80 -16.96
CA GLN A 294 3.43 -1.06 -17.77
C GLN A 294 3.59 0.46 -17.58
N THR A 295 3.34 1.23 -18.63
CA THR A 295 3.43 2.69 -18.65
C THR A 295 2.10 3.33 -19.02
N LYS A 296 1.97 4.63 -18.77
CA LYS A 296 0.80 5.46 -19.13
C LYS A 296 0.61 5.54 -20.63
#